data_29237c9414e5979d7696ec5d07aa7f8a
#
_entry.id   29237c9414e5979d7696ec5d07aa7f8a
#
_cell.length_a   1.000
_cell.length_b   1.000
_cell.length_c   1.000
_cell.angle_alpha   90.00
_cell.angle_beta   90.00
_cell.angle_gamma   90.00
#
_symmetry.space_group_name_H-M   'P 1'
#
loop_
_entity.id
_entity.type
_entity.pdbx_description
1 polymer ?
#
loop_
_entity_poly.entity_id
_entity_poly.type
_entity_poly.pdbx_seq_one_letter_code
_entity_poly.pdbx_strand_id
1 'polypeptide(L)'
;MPKLRVGVIYGGRSGEHEVSLMSAQSVISALDKEKYEIIPIKIDKDGRWSDRLIAADPTRDAGLDVVFPVLHGTFGEDGTMQGLLELANLPYVGAGVASSAVSMDKSFMRVLFANAGLPILPWEVVFNYEWREEPEQVTQRLEEALGYPMFVKPANLGSSVGVTKVKRREDLAAAMELALSFDRKAVVEKGLEGGREVECSVLGH
;
A
#
# COMPACT_ATOMS: atom_id res chain seq x y z
N MET A 1 -2.67 35.97 10.11
CA MET A 1 -1.49 35.26 9.57
C MET A 1 -1.81 34.86 8.15
N PRO A 2 -0.85 34.75 7.23
CA PRO A 2 -1.13 34.17 5.91
C PRO A 2 -1.63 32.74 6.09
N LYS A 3 -2.52 32.30 5.20
CA LYS A 3 -3.01 30.92 5.20
C LYS A 3 -1.86 29.97 4.79
N LEU A 4 -1.83 28.79 5.39
CA LEU A 4 -0.92 27.72 4.93
C LEU A 4 -1.43 27.12 3.61
N ARG A 5 -0.54 27.01 2.64
CA ARG A 5 -0.81 26.43 1.31
C ARG A 5 -0.72 24.92 1.39
N VAL A 6 -1.88 24.25 1.38
CA VAL A 6 -1.99 22.78 1.52
C VAL A 6 -2.23 22.16 0.16
N GLY A 7 -1.25 21.41 -0.35
CA GLY A 7 -1.39 20.59 -1.56
C GLY A 7 -2.11 19.28 -1.24
N VAL A 8 -3.32 19.11 -1.70
CA VAL A 8 -4.05 17.83 -1.57
C VAL A 8 -3.80 16.99 -2.82
N ILE A 9 -3.01 15.93 -2.70
CA ILE A 9 -2.68 15.03 -3.82
C ILE A 9 -3.63 13.84 -3.81
N TYR A 10 -4.26 13.56 -4.96
CA TYR A 10 -5.26 12.51 -5.05
C TYR A 10 -5.35 11.88 -6.46
N GLY A 11 -6.10 10.78 -6.57
CA GLY A 11 -6.22 9.98 -7.79
C GLY A 11 -5.16 8.88 -7.84
N GLY A 12 -4.22 8.98 -8.78
CA GLY A 12 -3.10 8.06 -8.91
C GLY A 12 -3.36 6.84 -9.79
N ARG A 13 -2.32 6.02 -9.95
CA ARG A 13 -2.28 4.89 -10.90
C ARG A 13 -2.81 3.57 -10.32
N SER A 14 -3.11 3.55 -9.02
CA SER A 14 -3.59 2.33 -8.36
C SER A 14 -5.01 1.97 -8.76
N GLY A 15 -5.41 0.73 -8.47
CA GLY A 15 -6.80 0.29 -8.64
C GLY A 15 -7.81 1.05 -7.77
N GLU A 16 -7.31 1.80 -6.77
CA GLU A 16 -8.11 2.58 -5.82
C GLU A 16 -8.28 4.05 -6.21
N HIS A 17 -8.01 4.38 -7.47
CA HIS A 17 -8.12 5.75 -8.00
C HIS A 17 -9.45 6.44 -7.65
N GLU A 18 -10.58 5.78 -7.88
CA GLU A 18 -11.91 6.36 -7.63
C GLU A 18 -12.16 6.58 -6.13
N VAL A 19 -11.64 5.70 -5.28
CA VAL A 19 -11.70 5.86 -3.83
C VAL A 19 -10.92 7.10 -3.40
N SER A 20 -9.74 7.30 -3.99
CA SER A 20 -8.92 8.49 -3.74
C SER A 20 -9.64 9.80 -4.13
N LEU A 21 -10.38 9.81 -5.26
CA LEU A 21 -11.18 10.98 -5.64
C LEU A 21 -12.24 11.32 -4.58
N MET A 22 -12.95 10.31 -4.07
CA MET A 22 -13.97 10.50 -3.04
C MET A 22 -13.36 10.95 -1.70
N SER A 23 -12.27 10.34 -1.29
CA SER A 23 -11.55 10.70 -0.06
C SER A 23 -11.03 12.13 -0.11
N ALA A 24 -10.46 12.53 -1.26
CA ALA A 24 -9.97 13.90 -1.45
C ALA A 24 -11.09 14.93 -1.36
N GLN A 25 -12.26 14.65 -1.93
CA GLN A 25 -13.42 15.54 -1.81
C GLN A 25 -13.81 15.74 -0.34
N SER A 26 -13.80 14.66 0.45
CA SER A 26 -14.11 14.71 1.88
C SER A 26 -13.07 15.54 2.64
N VAL A 27 -11.77 15.32 2.40
CA VAL A 27 -10.67 16.09 3.02
C VAL A 27 -10.74 17.55 2.65
N ILE A 28 -10.87 17.90 1.37
CA ILE A 28 -10.97 19.28 0.86
C ILE A 28 -12.18 20.01 1.47
N SER A 29 -13.29 19.31 1.65
CA SER A 29 -14.50 19.88 2.25
C SER A 29 -14.36 20.13 3.75
N ALA A 30 -13.62 19.28 4.46
CA ALA A 30 -13.43 19.35 5.90
C ALA A 30 -12.35 20.33 6.35
N LEU A 31 -11.36 20.63 5.48
CA LEU A 31 -10.29 21.56 5.81
C LEU A 31 -10.82 22.99 6.04
N ASP A 32 -10.36 23.62 7.13
CA ASP A 32 -10.72 24.98 7.54
C ASP A 32 -10.16 26.02 6.55
N LYS A 33 -11.04 26.57 5.73
CA LYS A 33 -10.68 27.55 4.68
C LYS A 33 -10.22 28.90 5.24
N GLU A 34 -10.42 29.18 6.52
CA GLU A 34 -9.88 30.37 7.16
C GLU A 34 -8.39 30.24 7.49
N LYS A 35 -7.93 29.00 7.71
CA LYS A 35 -6.53 28.65 8.03
C LYS A 35 -5.72 28.21 6.83
N TYR A 36 -6.36 27.53 5.87
CA TYR A 36 -5.69 26.86 4.77
C TYR A 36 -6.11 27.42 3.40
N GLU A 37 -5.14 27.61 2.54
CA GLU A 37 -5.32 27.74 1.10
C GLU A 37 -5.16 26.33 0.50
N ILE A 38 -6.26 25.77 0.03
CA ILE A 38 -6.31 24.39 -0.44
C ILE A 38 -5.99 24.37 -1.94
N ILE A 39 -4.97 23.61 -2.32
CA ILE A 39 -4.49 23.44 -3.70
C ILE A 39 -4.68 21.98 -4.10
N PRO A 40 -5.77 21.65 -4.82
CA PRO A 40 -6.00 20.30 -5.30
C PRO A 40 -4.97 19.94 -6.38
N ILE A 41 -4.37 18.75 -6.28
CA ILE A 41 -3.39 18.22 -7.23
C ILE A 41 -3.83 16.81 -7.63
N LYS A 42 -4.40 16.69 -8.81
CA LYS A 42 -4.89 15.41 -9.33
C LYS A 42 -3.79 14.68 -10.10
N ILE A 43 -3.72 13.37 -9.89
CA ILE A 43 -2.93 12.44 -10.72
C ILE A 43 -3.93 11.53 -11.44
N ASP A 44 -3.87 11.49 -12.75
CA ASP A 44 -4.73 10.62 -13.56
C ASP A 44 -4.29 9.14 -13.48
N LYS A 45 -5.14 8.24 -14.00
CA LYS A 45 -4.87 6.79 -14.01
C LYS A 45 -3.62 6.39 -14.80
N ASP A 46 -3.21 7.19 -15.76
CA ASP A 46 -1.97 7.01 -16.53
C ASP A 46 -0.74 7.62 -15.84
N GLY A 47 -0.92 8.26 -14.67
CA GLY A 47 0.14 8.87 -13.89
C GLY A 47 0.45 10.33 -14.25
N ARG A 48 -0.33 10.95 -15.10
CA ARG A 48 -0.17 12.38 -15.42
C ARG A 48 -0.68 13.25 -14.28
N TRP A 49 0.13 14.22 -13.92
CA TRP A 49 -0.25 15.26 -12.97
C TRP A 49 -1.01 16.35 -13.72
N SER A 50 -2.13 16.83 -13.17
CA SER A 50 -2.97 17.82 -13.83
C SER A 50 -2.29 19.19 -13.90
N ASP A 51 -2.49 20.04 -12.92
CA ASP A 51 -2.10 21.44 -13.05
C ASP A 51 -0.76 21.78 -12.37
N ARG A 52 -0.23 20.89 -11.55
CA ARG A 52 0.98 21.10 -10.76
C ARG A 52 1.79 19.81 -10.60
N LEU A 53 3.02 19.85 -11.07
CA LEU A 53 3.98 18.78 -10.87
C LEU A 53 4.92 19.13 -9.72
N ILE A 54 5.04 18.25 -8.74
CA ILE A 54 6.08 18.33 -7.71
C ILE A 54 7.35 17.70 -8.28
N ALA A 55 8.40 18.50 -8.36
CA ALA A 55 9.72 18.03 -8.80
C ALA A 55 10.52 17.54 -7.58
N ALA A 56 11.33 16.51 -7.77
CA ALA A 56 12.30 16.02 -6.80
C ALA A 56 13.53 16.94 -6.73
N ASP A 57 13.28 18.23 -6.49
CA ASP A 57 14.29 19.30 -6.49
C ASP A 57 13.97 20.28 -5.36
N PRO A 58 14.73 20.25 -4.25
CA PRO A 58 14.45 21.07 -3.07
C PRO A 58 14.70 22.58 -3.31
N THR A 59 15.33 22.95 -4.44
CA THR A 59 15.55 24.35 -4.80
C THR A 59 14.36 24.98 -5.52
N ARG A 60 13.42 24.16 -5.98
CA ARG A 60 12.19 24.61 -6.64
C ARG A 60 11.11 24.92 -5.63
N ASP A 61 10.63 26.15 -5.61
CA ASP A 61 9.42 26.49 -4.87
C ASP A 61 8.20 25.81 -5.51
N ALA A 62 7.66 24.81 -4.82
CA ALA A 62 6.43 24.14 -5.23
C ALA A 62 5.20 25.02 -4.98
N GLY A 63 5.33 26.16 -4.30
CA GLY A 63 4.24 27.01 -3.88
C GLY A 63 3.31 26.32 -2.87
N LEU A 64 3.86 25.41 -2.05
CA LEU A 64 3.17 24.64 -1.03
C LEU A 64 3.94 24.72 0.28
N ASP A 65 3.21 24.78 1.39
CA ASP A 65 3.80 24.76 2.73
C ASP A 65 3.72 23.35 3.35
N VAL A 66 2.72 22.56 2.95
CA VAL A 66 2.54 21.18 3.37
C VAL A 66 1.74 20.42 2.30
N VAL A 67 1.98 19.13 2.20
CA VAL A 67 1.24 18.23 1.31
C VAL A 67 0.39 17.26 2.11
N PHE A 68 -0.85 17.05 1.68
CA PHE A 68 -1.75 16.03 2.20
C PHE A 68 -1.99 14.97 1.10
N PRO A 69 -1.21 13.88 1.10
CA PRO A 69 -1.45 12.79 0.17
C PRO A 69 -2.74 12.05 0.55
N VAL A 70 -3.68 11.97 -0.38
CA VAL A 70 -4.93 11.21 -0.25
C VAL A 70 -4.98 10.13 -1.33
N LEU A 71 -3.81 9.60 -1.64
CA LEU A 71 -3.63 8.48 -2.55
C LEU A 71 -3.84 7.17 -1.78
N HIS A 72 -4.41 6.16 -2.43
CA HIS A 72 -4.60 4.84 -1.85
C HIS A 72 -3.84 3.78 -2.66
N GLY A 73 -3.34 2.75 -1.96
CA GLY A 73 -2.63 1.63 -2.56
C GLY A 73 -1.23 1.98 -3.09
N THR A 74 -0.83 1.29 -4.15
CA THR A 74 0.49 1.46 -4.76
C THR A 74 0.72 2.87 -5.28
N PHE A 75 1.97 3.33 -5.20
CA PHE A 75 2.43 4.69 -5.51
C PHE A 75 1.89 5.79 -4.58
N GLY A 76 1.03 5.46 -3.63
CA GLY A 76 0.49 6.40 -2.65
C GLY A 76 0.88 6.07 -1.21
N GLU A 77 0.78 4.78 -0.85
CA GLU A 77 1.00 4.28 0.52
C GLU A 77 2.26 3.42 0.66
N ASP A 78 3.02 3.21 -0.42
CA ASP A 78 4.18 2.31 -0.48
C ASP A 78 5.54 2.99 -0.30
N GLY A 79 5.56 4.26 0.08
CA GLY A 79 6.77 5.05 0.27
C GLY A 79 7.24 5.81 -0.97
N THR A 80 6.70 5.55 -2.17
CA THR A 80 7.13 6.22 -3.40
C THR A 80 6.73 7.70 -3.43
N MET A 81 5.49 8.02 -3.06
CA MET A 81 5.04 9.41 -2.92
C MET A 81 5.79 10.13 -1.81
N GLN A 82 5.96 9.49 -0.67
CA GLN A 82 6.70 10.01 0.47
C GLN A 82 8.16 10.31 0.08
N GLY A 83 8.81 9.41 -0.67
CA GLY A 83 10.16 9.63 -1.19
C GLY A 83 10.27 10.82 -2.13
N LEU A 84 9.29 11.06 -2.99
CA LEU A 84 9.22 12.24 -3.84
C LEU A 84 9.14 13.51 -2.99
N LEU A 85 8.29 13.53 -1.97
CA LEU A 85 8.10 14.69 -1.08
C LEU A 85 9.34 14.98 -0.23
N GLU A 86 10.04 13.93 0.25
CA GLU A 86 11.35 14.08 0.91
C GLU A 86 12.38 14.73 -0.01
N LEU A 87 12.51 14.23 -1.24
CA LEU A 87 13.45 14.81 -2.23
C LEU A 87 13.11 16.25 -2.61
N ALA A 88 11.82 16.60 -2.58
CA ALA A 88 11.33 17.97 -2.80
C ALA A 88 11.44 18.85 -1.56
N ASN A 89 11.88 18.33 -0.41
CA ASN A 89 11.89 19.02 0.90
C ASN A 89 10.53 19.63 1.26
N LEU A 90 9.46 18.90 1.00
CA LEU A 90 8.09 19.30 1.30
C LEU A 90 7.56 18.51 2.51
N PRO A 91 7.15 19.19 3.60
CA PRO A 91 6.45 18.54 4.69
C PRO A 91 5.15 17.88 4.20
N TYR A 92 4.80 16.73 4.76
CA TYR A 92 3.59 16.02 4.38
C TYR A 92 2.89 15.36 5.57
N VAL A 93 1.61 15.10 5.41
CA VAL A 93 0.78 14.38 6.38
C VAL A 93 0.88 12.89 6.11
N GLY A 94 1.07 12.11 7.17
CA GLY A 94 1.09 10.64 7.11
C GLY A 94 2.43 10.04 7.53
N ALA A 95 2.57 8.74 7.30
CA ALA A 95 3.76 7.99 7.65
C ALA A 95 4.94 8.31 6.70
N GLY A 96 6.16 8.22 7.21
CA GLY A 96 7.38 8.43 6.40
C GLY A 96 7.67 7.27 5.43
N VAL A 97 8.72 7.44 4.62
CA VAL A 97 9.10 6.50 3.54
C VAL A 97 9.23 5.06 4.03
N ALA A 98 10.03 4.83 5.06
CA ALA A 98 10.30 3.48 5.57
C ALA A 98 9.03 2.82 6.13
N SER A 99 8.26 3.57 6.93
CA SER A 99 7.02 3.08 7.53
C SER A 99 5.99 2.71 6.45
N SER A 100 5.81 3.56 5.44
CA SER A 100 4.91 3.31 4.32
C SER A 100 5.33 2.06 3.53
N ALA A 101 6.60 1.97 3.15
CA ALA A 101 7.11 0.85 2.37
C ALA A 101 6.97 -0.50 3.11
N VAL A 102 7.31 -0.51 4.39
CA VAL A 102 7.22 -1.73 5.22
C VAL A 102 5.77 -2.13 5.47
N SER A 103 4.89 -1.17 5.75
CA SER A 103 3.48 -1.45 6.06
C SER A 103 2.72 -1.94 4.82
N MET A 104 3.10 -1.50 3.62
CA MET A 104 2.51 -1.97 2.38
C MET A 104 2.96 -3.40 2.04
N ASP A 105 4.24 -3.71 2.24
CA ASP A 105 4.81 -5.01 1.91
C ASP A 105 4.54 -6.04 3.03
N LYS A 106 3.56 -6.90 2.82
CA LYS A 106 3.15 -7.92 3.79
C LYS A 106 4.29 -8.83 4.26
N SER A 107 5.29 -9.07 3.41
CA SER A 107 6.42 -9.92 3.79
C SER A 107 7.32 -9.24 4.81
N PHE A 108 7.65 -7.96 4.61
CA PHE A 108 8.45 -7.18 5.56
C PHE A 108 7.67 -6.85 6.84
N MET A 109 6.41 -6.47 6.70
CA MET A 109 5.52 -6.22 7.84
C MET A 109 5.49 -7.42 8.80
N ARG A 110 5.35 -8.65 8.28
CA ARG A 110 5.34 -9.88 9.10
C ARG A 110 6.66 -10.15 9.81
N VAL A 111 7.78 -9.92 9.14
CA VAL A 111 9.10 -10.05 9.77
C VAL A 111 9.22 -9.10 10.96
N LEU A 112 8.78 -7.86 10.82
CA LEU A 112 8.81 -6.88 11.91
C LEU A 112 7.85 -7.24 13.05
N PHE A 113 6.65 -7.71 12.73
CA PHE A 113 5.68 -8.14 13.75
C PHE A 113 6.21 -9.35 14.53
N ALA A 114 6.78 -10.35 13.84
CA ALA A 114 7.40 -11.49 14.48
C ALA A 114 8.55 -11.06 15.40
N ASN A 115 9.42 -10.17 14.93
CA ASN A 115 10.54 -9.66 15.72
C ASN A 115 10.10 -8.84 16.94
N ALA A 116 8.94 -8.17 16.84
CA ALA A 116 8.32 -7.45 17.96
C ALA A 116 7.57 -8.36 18.93
N GLY A 117 7.58 -9.69 18.72
CA GLY A 117 6.88 -10.66 19.57
C GLY A 117 5.36 -10.66 19.43
N LEU A 118 4.82 -10.07 18.37
CA LEU A 118 3.40 -10.11 18.10
C LEU A 118 2.99 -11.50 17.60
N PRO A 119 1.84 -12.04 18.04
CA PRO A 119 1.35 -13.31 17.55
C PRO A 119 0.92 -13.16 16.08
N ILE A 120 1.58 -13.87 15.18
CA ILE A 120 1.25 -13.92 13.76
C ILE A 120 1.02 -15.37 13.32
N LEU A 121 0.19 -15.56 12.31
CA LEU A 121 0.00 -16.86 11.70
C LEU A 121 1.26 -17.29 10.93
N PRO A 122 1.55 -18.60 10.82
CA PRO A 122 2.58 -19.11 9.93
C PRO A 122 2.38 -18.60 8.50
N TRP A 123 3.48 -18.27 7.85
CA TRP A 123 3.48 -17.66 6.52
C TRP A 123 4.77 -17.99 5.76
N GLU A 124 4.69 -17.95 4.44
CA GLU A 124 5.77 -18.15 3.51
C GLU A 124 5.77 -17.05 2.44
N VAL A 125 6.93 -16.75 1.90
CA VAL A 125 7.08 -15.87 0.72
C VAL A 125 7.45 -16.73 -0.47
N VAL A 126 6.78 -16.47 -1.58
CA VAL A 126 7.08 -17.12 -2.87
C VAL A 126 7.35 -16.06 -3.90
N PHE A 127 8.53 -16.08 -4.50
CA PHE A 127 8.87 -15.20 -5.61
C PHE A 127 8.39 -15.79 -6.94
N ASN A 128 8.10 -14.91 -7.89
CA ASN A 128 7.60 -15.30 -9.21
C ASN A 128 8.57 -16.27 -9.92
N TYR A 129 9.90 -16.09 -9.80
CA TYR A 129 10.87 -16.99 -10.39
C TYR A 129 10.83 -18.38 -9.77
N GLU A 130 10.69 -18.51 -8.43
CA GLU A 130 10.58 -19.81 -7.74
C GLU A 130 9.34 -20.57 -8.22
N TRP A 131 8.19 -19.87 -8.28
CA TRP A 131 6.95 -20.48 -8.74
C TRP A 131 7.04 -20.96 -10.19
N ARG A 132 7.70 -20.21 -11.08
CA ARG A 132 7.85 -20.60 -12.49
C ARG A 132 8.81 -21.73 -12.72
N GLU A 133 9.90 -21.80 -11.95
CA GLU A 133 10.94 -22.80 -12.12
C GLU A 133 10.56 -24.12 -11.44
N GLU A 134 10.00 -24.06 -10.22
CA GLU A 134 9.79 -25.24 -9.37
C GLU A 134 8.41 -25.26 -8.68
N PRO A 135 7.29 -25.17 -9.42
CA PRO A 135 5.96 -25.03 -8.82
C PRO A 135 5.58 -26.18 -7.90
N GLU A 136 6.04 -27.40 -8.21
CA GLU A 136 5.74 -28.59 -7.42
C GLU A 136 6.49 -28.58 -6.06
N GLN A 137 7.76 -28.17 -6.04
CA GLN A 137 8.54 -28.06 -4.82
C GLN A 137 7.99 -26.93 -3.93
N VAL A 138 7.61 -25.80 -4.53
CA VAL A 138 6.96 -24.72 -3.82
C VAL A 138 5.63 -25.18 -3.20
N THR A 139 4.83 -25.92 -3.96
CA THR A 139 3.56 -26.48 -3.47
C THR A 139 3.79 -27.38 -2.25
N GLN A 140 4.73 -28.30 -2.34
CA GLN A 140 5.06 -29.20 -1.23
C GLN A 140 5.54 -28.42 0.01
N ARG A 141 6.44 -27.46 -0.17
CA ARG A 141 6.92 -26.58 0.92
C ARG A 141 5.76 -25.86 1.63
N LEU A 142 4.82 -25.30 0.85
CA LEU A 142 3.67 -24.60 1.41
C LEU A 142 2.73 -25.56 2.15
N GLU A 143 2.49 -26.75 1.63
CA GLU A 143 1.67 -27.77 2.30
C GLU A 143 2.28 -28.23 3.63
N GLU A 144 3.58 -28.47 3.65
CA GLU A 144 4.31 -28.87 4.87
C GLU A 144 4.33 -27.76 5.93
N ALA A 145 4.53 -26.49 5.51
CA ALA A 145 4.65 -25.37 6.43
C ALA A 145 3.30 -24.87 6.95
N LEU A 146 2.28 -24.84 6.11
CA LEU A 146 1.02 -24.13 6.39
C LEU A 146 -0.20 -25.05 6.47
N GLY A 147 -0.28 -26.05 5.59
CA GLY A 147 -1.49 -26.86 5.40
C GLY A 147 -2.69 -26.03 4.88
N TYR A 148 -3.80 -26.71 4.62
CA TYR A 148 -5.03 -26.04 4.17
C TYR A 148 -5.98 -25.74 5.34
N PRO A 149 -6.83 -24.70 5.26
CA PRO A 149 -6.83 -23.69 4.20
C PRO A 149 -5.66 -22.72 4.35
N MET A 150 -5.22 -22.14 3.21
CA MET A 150 -4.25 -21.06 3.19
C MET A 150 -4.76 -19.86 2.39
N PHE A 151 -4.22 -18.68 2.64
CA PHE A 151 -4.49 -17.48 1.85
C PHE A 151 -3.27 -17.11 1.04
N VAL A 152 -3.46 -16.95 -0.26
CA VAL A 152 -2.44 -16.45 -1.19
C VAL A 152 -2.74 -14.99 -1.50
N LYS A 153 -1.73 -14.11 -1.36
CA LYS A 153 -1.89 -12.66 -1.46
C LYS A 153 -0.70 -12.06 -2.20
N PRO A 154 -0.88 -11.05 -3.08
CA PRO A 154 0.22 -10.20 -3.52
C PRO A 154 0.87 -9.50 -2.33
N ALA A 155 2.19 -9.33 -2.32
CA ALA A 155 2.88 -8.72 -1.18
C ALA A 155 2.55 -7.23 -1.02
N ASN A 156 2.50 -6.47 -2.13
CA ASN A 156 2.37 -5.00 -2.13
C ASN A 156 1.02 -4.50 -2.67
N LEU A 157 -0.08 -5.06 -2.21
CA LEU A 157 -1.43 -4.57 -2.56
C LEU A 157 -2.33 -4.50 -1.34
N GLY A 158 -3.24 -3.53 -1.35
CA GLY A 158 -4.32 -3.36 -0.37
C GLY A 158 -5.66 -3.92 -0.85
N SER A 159 -6.72 -3.59 -0.12
CA SER A 159 -8.14 -3.78 -0.47
C SER A 159 -8.50 -5.19 -0.95
N SER A 160 -7.79 -6.21 -0.48
CA SER A 160 -7.99 -7.63 -0.83
C SER A 160 -7.86 -7.95 -2.33
N VAL A 161 -7.27 -7.06 -3.13
CA VAL A 161 -7.02 -7.32 -4.56
C VAL A 161 -6.03 -8.47 -4.72
N GLY A 162 -6.38 -9.47 -5.54
CA GLY A 162 -5.53 -10.64 -5.78
C GLY A 162 -5.43 -11.63 -4.61
N VAL A 163 -6.23 -11.46 -3.55
CA VAL A 163 -6.27 -12.37 -2.40
C VAL A 163 -7.19 -13.55 -2.69
N THR A 164 -6.68 -14.77 -2.49
CA THR A 164 -7.45 -16.01 -2.70
C THR A 164 -7.33 -16.94 -1.49
N LYS A 165 -8.46 -17.42 -1.00
CA LYS A 165 -8.51 -18.52 -0.01
C LYS A 165 -8.44 -19.86 -0.75
N VAL A 166 -7.36 -20.60 -0.51
CA VAL A 166 -7.10 -21.92 -1.08
C VAL A 166 -7.46 -22.98 -0.07
N LYS A 167 -8.40 -23.87 -0.42
CA LYS A 167 -8.90 -24.91 0.48
C LYS A 167 -8.30 -26.28 0.21
N ARG A 168 -7.71 -26.47 -0.97
CA ARG A 168 -7.16 -27.74 -1.44
C ARG A 168 -6.08 -27.49 -2.51
N ARG A 169 -5.26 -28.51 -2.75
CA ARG A 169 -4.10 -28.43 -3.65
C ARG A 169 -4.44 -27.95 -5.06
N GLU A 170 -5.54 -28.43 -5.62
CA GLU A 170 -5.94 -28.12 -7.00
C GLU A 170 -6.20 -26.64 -7.25
N ASP A 171 -6.55 -25.90 -6.19
CA ASP A 171 -6.87 -24.49 -6.29
C ASP A 171 -5.60 -23.58 -6.14
N LEU A 172 -4.46 -24.15 -5.68
CA LEU A 172 -3.27 -23.38 -5.34
C LEU A 172 -2.61 -22.72 -6.56
N ALA A 173 -2.50 -23.45 -7.66
CA ALA A 173 -1.85 -22.94 -8.87
C ALA A 173 -2.54 -21.68 -9.41
N ALA A 174 -3.87 -21.70 -9.51
CA ALA A 174 -4.63 -20.54 -9.97
C ALA A 174 -4.51 -19.34 -9.02
N ALA A 175 -4.46 -19.60 -7.71
CA ALA A 175 -4.29 -18.55 -6.70
C ALA A 175 -2.90 -17.91 -6.78
N MET A 176 -1.85 -18.71 -6.99
CA MET A 176 -0.47 -18.23 -7.17
C MET A 176 -0.32 -17.39 -8.42
N GLU A 177 -0.83 -17.88 -9.57
CA GLU A 177 -0.82 -17.13 -10.83
C GLU A 177 -1.52 -15.78 -10.69
N LEU A 178 -2.69 -15.76 -10.03
CA LEU A 178 -3.41 -14.52 -9.78
C LEU A 178 -2.58 -13.54 -8.93
N ALA A 179 -2.06 -13.97 -7.79
CA ALA A 179 -1.29 -13.09 -6.91
C ALA A 179 -0.01 -12.57 -7.57
N LEU A 180 0.71 -13.46 -8.28
CA LEU A 180 1.95 -13.12 -8.99
C LEU A 180 1.73 -12.32 -10.29
N SER A 181 0.49 -12.22 -10.78
CA SER A 181 0.15 -11.28 -11.86
C SER A 181 0.16 -9.81 -11.40
N PHE A 182 0.00 -9.58 -10.10
CA PHE A 182 -0.02 -8.24 -9.49
C PHE A 182 1.32 -7.82 -8.89
N ASP A 183 2.15 -8.79 -8.43
CA ASP A 183 3.41 -8.50 -7.76
C ASP A 183 4.45 -9.57 -8.12
N ARG A 184 5.72 -9.20 -8.00
CA ARG A 184 6.87 -10.13 -8.18
C ARG A 184 6.97 -11.20 -7.09
N LYS A 185 6.23 -11.05 -5.98
CA LYS A 185 6.18 -12.02 -4.89
C LYS A 185 4.79 -12.10 -4.28
N ALA A 186 4.44 -13.31 -3.86
CA ALA A 186 3.23 -13.59 -3.09
C ALA A 186 3.59 -13.90 -1.63
N VAL A 187 2.69 -13.55 -0.72
CA VAL A 187 2.70 -14.02 0.66
C VAL A 187 1.60 -15.06 0.79
N VAL A 188 1.98 -16.25 1.24
CA VAL A 188 1.05 -17.34 1.53
C VAL A 188 0.98 -17.52 3.04
N GLU A 189 -0.20 -17.52 3.61
CA GLU A 189 -0.38 -17.63 5.06
C GLU A 189 -1.40 -18.70 5.42
N LYS A 190 -1.22 -19.31 6.58
CA LYS A 190 -2.21 -20.24 7.13
C LYS A 190 -3.54 -19.55 7.32
N GLY A 191 -4.63 -20.17 6.88
CA GLY A 191 -5.97 -19.66 7.06
C GLY A 191 -6.41 -19.76 8.53
N LEU A 192 -6.91 -18.65 9.09
CA LEU A 192 -7.57 -18.64 10.39
C LEU A 192 -9.05 -18.89 10.20
N GLU A 193 -9.59 -19.90 10.88
CA GLU A 193 -11.02 -20.17 10.93
C GLU A 193 -11.63 -19.64 12.23
N GLY A 194 -12.78 -18.98 12.12
CA GLY A 194 -13.45 -18.42 13.29
C GLY A 194 -12.78 -17.20 13.92
N GLY A 195 -11.85 -16.57 13.21
CA GLY A 195 -11.22 -15.32 13.66
C GLY A 195 -12.22 -14.16 13.71
N ARG A 196 -11.96 -13.22 14.64
CA ARG A 196 -12.67 -11.94 14.69
C ARG A 196 -11.79 -10.86 14.08
N GLU A 197 -12.33 -10.14 13.11
CA GLU A 197 -11.69 -8.99 12.52
C GLU A 197 -11.88 -7.75 13.41
N VAL A 198 -10.82 -6.99 13.60
CA VAL A 198 -10.81 -5.76 14.40
C VAL A 198 -9.98 -4.73 13.67
N GLU A 199 -10.52 -3.53 13.54
CA GLU A 199 -9.80 -2.38 13.00
C GLU A 199 -9.36 -1.44 14.13
N CYS A 200 -8.17 -0.88 14.01
CA CYS A 200 -7.64 0.08 14.94
C CYS A 200 -6.92 1.19 14.18
N SER A 201 -7.44 2.41 14.29
CA SER A 201 -6.80 3.60 13.72
C SER A 201 -5.77 4.17 14.69
N VAL A 202 -4.65 4.63 14.17
CA VAL A 202 -3.60 5.31 14.93
C VAL A 202 -3.44 6.73 14.42
N LEU A 203 -3.48 7.71 15.32
CA LEU A 203 -3.24 9.12 15.04
C LEU A 203 -2.10 9.61 15.92
N GLY A 204 -1.11 10.27 15.32
CA GLY A 204 0.05 10.82 16.02
C GLY A 204 1.35 10.07 15.73
N HIS A 205 2.34 10.27 16.59
CA HIS A 205 3.69 9.71 16.49
C HIS A 205 3.89 8.54 17.43
#